data_b80498e8eeffba3a5cec1076a660753e
#
_entry.id   b80498e8eeffba3a5cec1076a660753e
#
_cell.length_a   1.000
_cell.length_b   1.000
_cell.length_c   1.000
_cell.angle_alpha   90.00
_cell.angle_beta   90.00
_cell.angle_gamma   90.00
#
_symmetry.space_group_name_H-M   'P 1'
#
loop_
_entity.id
_entity.type
_entity.pdbx_description
1 polymer ?
#
loop_
_entity_poly.entity_id
_entity_poly.type
_entity_poly.pdbx_seq_one_letter_code
_entity_poly.pdbx_strand_id
1 'polypeptide(L)'
;MAVGHVVTALVTVFLQGLSRSAAAAVELLGHGFGGVVVSDRFCAYNQLPTQQRQLCWAHLIRDLTAIAERSGASAAFGAQLLELQQQLFEQWHRYKGGTISWPVLQHHCQPIRLAFEATLQRVVELGAQRGERTPWASTVRTCQKLLKVADALWTFLEIEGIEPTNNAAERALRQSMIQRKISHGVQSRQGAICRSQLLTVTRRQQGRDVWQFLEQAWIAHHCGGVMPSLLPNP
;
A
#
# COMPACT_ATOMS: atom_id res chain seq x y z
N MET A 1 11.83 10.92 -12.87
CA MET A 1 11.24 11.44 -11.62
C MET A 1 10.30 10.41 -11.03
N ALA A 2 10.37 10.18 -9.74
CA ALA A 2 9.49 9.30 -8.99
C ALA A 2 8.40 10.13 -8.29
N VAL A 3 7.18 9.61 -8.22
CA VAL A 3 6.09 10.23 -7.45
C VAL A 3 5.85 9.36 -6.23
N GLY A 4 6.10 9.91 -5.05
CA GLY A 4 5.65 9.38 -3.77
C GLY A 4 4.29 9.99 -3.42
N HIS A 5 3.47 9.27 -2.68
CA HIS A 5 2.22 9.80 -2.15
C HIS A 5 1.79 9.04 -0.91
N VAL A 6 1.09 9.73 -0.04
CA VAL A 6 0.42 9.16 1.15
C VAL A 6 -1.06 9.48 1.05
N VAL A 7 -1.88 8.49 1.32
CA VAL A 7 -3.34 8.64 1.40
C VAL A 7 -3.78 8.19 2.78
N THR A 8 -4.51 9.04 3.46
CA THR A 8 -5.21 8.73 4.71
C THR A 8 -6.72 8.90 4.48
N ALA A 9 -7.54 8.64 5.48
CA ALA A 9 -8.97 8.94 5.44
C ALA A 9 -9.26 10.44 5.19
N LEU A 10 -8.33 11.32 5.61
CA LEU A 10 -8.51 12.78 5.58
C LEU A 10 -7.69 13.48 4.50
N VAL A 11 -6.53 12.92 4.12
CA VAL A 11 -5.52 13.64 3.32
C VAL A 11 -4.92 12.75 2.25
N THR A 12 -4.71 13.31 1.08
CA THR A 12 -3.80 12.76 0.06
C THR A 12 -2.70 13.77 -0.21
N VAL A 13 -1.46 13.40 0.08
CA VAL A 13 -0.27 14.24 -0.17
C VAL A 13 0.58 13.60 -1.26
N PHE A 14 0.99 14.40 -2.22
CA PHE A 14 1.91 13.98 -3.29
C PHE A 14 3.26 14.64 -3.09
N LEU A 15 4.32 13.86 -3.23
CA LEU A 15 5.70 14.32 -3.28
C LEU A 15 6.35 13.82 -4.57
N GLN A 16 6.87 14.73 -5.38
CA GLN A 16 7.68 14.37 -6.54
C GLN A 16 9.15 14.51 -6.21
N GLY A 17 9.88 13.39 -6.26
CA GLY A 17 11.31 13.33 -5.98
C GLY A 17 12.11 12.76 -7.15
N LEU A 18 13.42 12.85 -7.04
CA LEU A 18 14.36 12.26 -8.01
C LEU A 18 14.56 10.76 -7.79
N SER A 19 14.26 10.26 -6.58
CA SER A 19 14.46 8.86 -6.22
C SER A 19 13.25 8.27 -5.48
N ARG A 20 13.19 6.95 -5.42
CA ARG A 20 12.26 6.17 -4.59
C ARG A 20 13.01 5.53 -3.41
N SER A 21 13.94 6.28 -2.80
CA SER A 21 14.77 5.79 -1.71
C SER A 21 14.03 5.69 -0.39
N ALA A 22 14.63 5.01 0.58
CA ALA A 22 14.17 4.98 1.95
C ALA A 22 14.09 6.39 2.56
N ALA A 23 15.07 7.27 2.26
CA ALA A 23 15.04 8.67 2.68
C ALA A 23 13.82 9.44 2.15
N ALA A 24 13.44 9.21 0.88
CA ALA A 24 12.24 9.83 0.32
C ALA A 24 10.95 9.32 0.99
N ALA A 25 10.92 8.07 1.44
CA ALA A 25 9.80 7.54 2.21
C ALA A 25 9.70 8.20 3.61
N VAL A 26 10.83 8.42 4.27
CA VAL A 26 10.88 9.16 5.56
C VAL A 26 10.44 10.60 5.39
N GLU A 27 10.93 11.29 4.35
CA GLU A 27 10.52 12.67 4.04
C GLU A 27 8.99 12.76 3.82
N LEU A 28 8.41 11.77 3.14
CA LEU A 28 6.98 11.73 2.84
C LEU A 28 6.13 11.43 4.08
N LEU A 29 6.59 10.54 4.96
CA LEU A 29 5.87 10.15 6.19
C LEU A 29 6.08 11.15 7.33
N GLY A 30 7.19 11.85 7.32
CA GLY A 30 7.64 12.70 8.43
C GLY A 30 8.52 11.93 9.43
N HIS A 31 9.43 12.68 10.07
CA HIS A 31 10.26 12.14 11.13
C HIS A 31 9.40 11.76 12.36
N GLY A 32 9.62 10.56 12.90
CA GLY A 32 8.87 10.09 14.08
C GLY A 32 7.45 9.61 13.77
N PHE A 33 7.15 9.27 12.50
CA PHE A 33 5.85 8.68 12.15
C PHE A 33 5.58 7.41 12.97
N GLY A 34 4.52 7.43 13.77
CA GLY A 34 4.11 6.32 14.65
C GLY A 34 2.91 5.52 14.18
N GLY A 35 2.39 5.81 12.99
CA GLY A 35 1.22 5.12 12.44
C GLY A 35 1.56 3.86 11.65
N VAL A 36 0.55 3.27 11.01
CA VAL A 36 0.69 2.09 10.13
C VAL A 36 0.70 2.53 8.67
N VAL A 37 1.68 2.03 7.92
CA VAL A 37 1.79 2.23 6.46
C VAL A 37 1.30 1.01 5.71
N VAL A 38 0.25 1.18 4.92
CA VAL A 38 -0.21 0.16 3.95
C VAL A 38 0.54 0.36 2.63
N SER A 39 1.38 -0.58 2.25
CA SER A 39 2.24 -0.44 1.06
C SER A 39 2.44 -1.75 0.31
N ASP A 40 3.01 -1.66 -0.89
CA ASP A 40 3.61 -2.82 -1.55
C ASP A 40 4.87 -3.31 -0.80
N ARG A 41 5.53 -4.34 -1.33
CA ARG A 41 6.79 -4.87 -0.76
C ARG A 41 8.03 -4.11 -1.22
N PHE A 42 7.91 -2.85 -1.60
CA PHE A 42 9.06 -2.08 -2.04
C PHE A 42 10.06 -1.87 -0.89
N CYS A 43 11.34 -2.08 -1.16
CA CYS A 43 12.39 -2.12 -0.14
C CYS A 43 12.57 -0.81 0.64
N ALA A 44 12.13 0.32 0.11
CA ALA A 44 12.20 1.60 0.82
C ALA A 44 11.44 1.61 2.16
N TYR A 45 10.44 0.74 2.32
CA TYR A 45 9.67 0.61 3.55
C TYR A 45 10.25 -0.40 4.56
N ASN A 46 11.34 -1.10 4.22
CA ASN A 46 11.94 -2.11 5.11
C ASN A 46 12.58 -1.51 6.37
N GLN A 47 12.77 -0.20 6.42
CA GLN A 47 13.20 0.53 7.61
C GLN A 47 12.11 0.68 8.67
N LEU A 48 10.83 0.52 8.30
CA LEU A 48 9.73 0.56 9.25
C LEU A 48 9.62 -0.80 9.97
N PRO A 49 9.35 -0.82 11.28
CA PRO A 49 9.01 -2.04 12.00
C PRO A 49 7.84 -2.78 11.34
N THR A 50 7.83 -4.10 11.40
CA THR A 50 6.75 -4.91 10.80
C THR A 50 5.37 -4.57 11.36
N GLN A 51 5.30 -4.20 12.64
CA GLN A 51 4.08 -3.78 13.34
C GLN A 51 3.53 -2.42 12.84
N GLN A 52 4.37 -1.61 12.21
CA GLN A 52 3.98 -0.35 11.58
C GLN A 52 3.71 -0.50 10.07
N ARG A 53 3.60 -1.72 9.58
CA ARG A 53 3.39 -2.01 8.16
C ARG A 53 2.20 -2.93 7.98
N GLN A 54 1.40 -2.64 6.96
CA GLN A 54 0.48 -3.59 6.35
C GLN A 54 0.93 -3.81 4.90
N LEU A 55 1.27 -5.03 4.56
CA LEU A 55 1.56 -5.39 3.17
C LEU A 55 0.27 -5.49 2.35
N CYS A 56 0.28 -4.87 1.18
CA CYS A 56 -0.88 -4.86 0.31
C CYS A 56 -1.18 -6.26 -0.24
N TRP A 57 -2.31 -6.81 0.15
CA TRP A 57 -2.79 -8.11 -0.34
C TRP A 57 -3.06 -8.13 -1.84
N ALA A 58 -3.44 -7.00 -2.46
CA ALA A 58 -3.63 -6.96 -3.91
C ALA A 58 -2.32 -7.27 -4.68
N HIS A 59 -1.17 -6.82 -4.17
CA HIS A 59 0.14 -7.17 -4.71
C HIS A 59 0.51 -8.62 -4.41
N LEU A 60 0.20 -9.09 -3.20
CA LEU A 60 0.45 -10.47 -2.82
C LEU A 60 -0.35 -11.46 -3.67
N ILE A 61 -1.63 -11.17 -3.94
CA ILE A 61 -2.48 -12.00 -4.80
C ILE A 61 -1.84 -12.19 -6.18
N ARG A 62 -1.28 -11.13 -6.78
CA ARG A 62 -0.56 -11.24 -8.07
C ARG A 62 0.63 -12.19 -7.98
N ASP A 63 1.39 -12.13 -6.88
CA ASP A 63 2.52 -13.05 -6.67
C ASP A 63 2.06 -14.49 -6.49
N LEU A 64 0.98 -14.72 -5.72
CA LEU A 64 0.39 -16.04 -5.51
C LEU A 64 -0.19 -16.61 -6.82
N THR A 65 -0.87 -15.77 -7.62
CA THR A 65 -1.34 -16.15 -8.94
C THR A 65 -0.18 -16.57 -9.85
N ALA A 66 0.89 -15.78 -9.89
CA ALA A 66 2.08 -16.14 -10.66
C ALA A 66 2.77 -17.43 -10.15
N ILE A 67 2.59 -17.81 -8.88
CA ILE A 67 3.04 -19.10 -8.35
C ILE A 67 2.10 -20.23 -8.80
N ALA A 68 0.78 -20.01 -8.72
CA ALA A 68 -0.23 -20.98 -9.11
C ALA A 68 -0.22 -21.31 -10.63
N GLU A 69 0.15 -20.34 -11.46
CA GLU A 69 0.30 -20.50 -12.90
C GLU A 69 1.56 -21.32 -13.32
N ARG A 70 2.43 -21.64 -12.38
CA ARG A 70 3.58 -22.53 -12.63
C ARG A 70 3.13 -23.99 -12.72
N SER A 71 4.08 -24.89 -13.01
CA SER A 71 3.84 -26.33 -13.03
C SER A 71 4.23 -27.02 -11.72
N GLY A 72 3.72 -28.23 -11.51
CA GLY A 72 4.13 -29.12 -10.43
C GLY A 72 3.78 -28.59 -9.03
N ALA A 73 4.67 -28.81 -8.08
CA ALA A 73 4.44 -28.43 -6.67
C ALA A 73 4.15 -26.94 -6.49
N SER A 74 4.76 -26.07 -7.30
CA SER A 74 4.49 -24.63 -7.24
C SER A 74 3.01 -24.32 -7.48
N ALA A 75 2.40 -24.93 -8.50
CA ALA A 75 0.99 -24.73 -8.83
C ALA A 75 0.08 -25.15 -7.66
N ALA A 76 0.34 -26.31 -7.07
CA ALA A 76 -0.45 -26.83 -5.95
C ALA A 76 -0.38 -25.90 -4.72
N PHE A 77 0.81 -25.48 -4.31
CA PHE A 77 0.96 -24.54 -3.18
C PHE A 77 0.41 -23.15 -3.49
N GLY A 78 0.58 -22.67 -4.73
CA GLY A 78 -0.02 -21.39 -5.17
C GLY A 78 -1.54 -21.42 -5.10
N ALA A 79 -2.18 -22.49 -5.58
CA ALA A 79 -3.62 -22.68 -5.52
C ALA A 79 -4.13 -22.73 -4.07
N GLN A 80 -3.44 -23.49 -3.20
CA GLN A 80 -3.78 -23.56 -1.77
C GLN A 80 -3.70 -22.19 -1.09
N LEU A 81 -2.66 -21.39 -1.36
CA LEU A 81 -2.51 -20.05 -0.80
C LEU A 81 -3.58 -19.09 -1.32
N LEU A 82 -3.98 -19.20 -2.59
CA LEU A 82 -5.08 -18.41 -3.16
C LEU A 82 -6.44 -18.79 -2.56
N GLU A 83 -6.68 -20.07 -2.30
CA GLU A 83 -7.90 -20.51 -1.62
C GLU A 83 -8.01 -19.91 -0.21
N LEU A 84 -6.93 -19.97 0.57
CA LEU A 84 -6.87 -19.36 1.90
C LEU A 84 -7.07 -17.83 1.83
N GLN A 85 -6.51 -17.19 0.81
CA GLN A 85 -6.72 -15.76 0.57
C GLN A 85 -8.19 -15.46 0.24
N GLN A 86 -8.87 -16.29 -0.55
CA GLN A 86 -10.30 -16.10 -0.84
C GLN A 86 -11.15 -16.19 0.44
N GLN A 87 -10.91 -17.20 1.28
CA GLN A 87 -11.57 -17.35 2.57
C GLN A 87 -11.34 -16.13 3.48
N LEU A 88 -10.11 -15.61 3.53
CA LEU A 88 -9.75 -14.41 4.28
C LEU A 88 -10.57 -13.19 3.83
N PHE A 89 -10.63 -12.96 2.53
CA PHE A 89 -11.31 -11.80 1.98
C PHE A 89 -12.82 -11.93 2.05
N GLU A 90 -13.37 -13.13 2.05
CA GLU A 90 -14.79 -13.36 2.33
C GLU A 90 -15.15 -12.86 3.74
N GLN A 91 -14.36 -13.21 4.77
CA GLN A 91 -14.59 -12.71 6.12
C GLN A 91 -14.39 -11.19 6.21
N TRP A 92 -13.37 -10.65 5.55
CA TRP A 92 -13.15 -9.21 5.47
C TRP A 92 -14.35 -8.47 4.85
N HIS A 93 -14.91 -8.97 3.75
CA HIS A 93 -16.08 -8.36 3.11
C HIS A 93 -17.33 -8.45 4.00
N ARG A 94 -17.50 -9.52 4.75
CA ARG A 94 -18.58 -9.64 5.74
C ARG A 94 -18.47 -8.58 6.84
N TYR A 95 -17.24 -8.34 7.33
CA TYR A 95 -16.98 -7.27 8.29
C TYR A 95 -17.25 -5.89 7.69
N LYS A 96 -16.74 -5.60 6.50
CA LYS A 96 -16.96 -4.31 5.82
C LYS A 96 -18.44 -4.08 5.47
N GLY A 97 -19.19 -5.12 5.23
CA GLY A 97 -20.63 -5.08 5.03
C GLY A 97 -21.47 -5.04 6.32
N GLY A 98 -20.80 -5.01 7.50
CA GLY A 98 -21.49 -4.94 8.79
C GLY A 98 -22.18 -6.25 9.22
N THR A 99 -21.91 -7.37 8.52
CA THR A 99 -22.53 -8.67 8.82
C THR A 99 -21.89 -9.34 10.05
N ILE A 100 -20.62 -9.06 10.31
CA ILE A 100 -19.89 -9.55 11.48
C ILE A 100 -19.15 -8.39 12.15
N SER A 101 -18.93 -8.51 13.46
CA SER A 101 -18.14 -7.54 14.23
C SER A 101 -16.63 -7.79 14.10
N TRP A 102 -15.83 -6.81 14.51
CA TRP A 102 -14.38 -6.91 14.53
C TRP A 102 -13.83 -8.13 15.29
N PRO A 103 -14.27 -8.43 16.54
CA PRO A 103 -13.80 -9.62 17.24
C PRO A 103 -14.15 -10.93 16.52
N VAL A 104 -15.31 -10.99 15.87
CA VAL A 104 -15.73 -12.16 15.08
C VAL A 104 -14.84 -12.31 13.83
N LEU A 105 -14.49 -11.20 13.15
CA LEU A 105 -13.53 -11.22 12.06
C LEU A 105 -12.19 -11.82 12.51
N GLN A 106 -11.64 -11.30 13.62
CA GLN A 106 -10.37 -11.79 14.17
C GLN A 106 -10.43 -13.30 14.46
N HIS A 107 -11.51 -13.75 15.12
CA HIS A 107 -11.71 -15.17 15.44
C HIS A 107 -11.76 -16.06 14.19
N HIS A 108 -12.52 -15.65 13.17
CA HIS A 108 -12.66 -16.41 11.93
C HIS A 108 -11.38 -16.42 11.08
N CYS A 109 -10.60 -15.34 11.12
CA CYS A 109 -9.38 -15.23 10.33
C CYS A 109 -8.18 -15.90 11.00
N GLN A 110 -8.20 -16.17 12.30
CA GLN A 110 -7.07 -16.81 13.00
C GLN A 110 -6.69 -18.19 12.43
N PRO A 111 -7.61 -19.15 12.21
CA PRO A 111 -7.23 -20.42 11.59
C PRO A 111 -6.74 -20.26 10.16
N ILE A 112 -7.27 -19.28 9.39
CA ILE A 112 -6.81 -19.00 8.03
C ILE A 112 -5.37 -18.49 8.06
N ARG A 113 -5.04 -17.57 8.98
CA ARG A 113 -3.67 -17.08 9.20
C ARG A 113 -2.72 -18.23 9.47
N LEU A 114 -3.05 -19.09 10.43
CA LEU A 114 -2.21 -20.25 10.80
C LEU A 114 -1.99 -21.19 9.61
N ALA A 115 -3.05 -21.51 8.86
CA ALA A 115 -2.95 -22.36 7.68
C ALA A 115 -2.10 -21.73 6.57
N PHE A 116 -2.23 -20.42 6.37
CA PHE A 116 -1.44 -19.68 5.38
C PHE A 116 0.05 -19.68 5.74
N GLU A 117 0.39 -19.34 6.98
CA GLU A 117 1.77 -19.34 7.48
C GLU A 117 2.38 -20.76 7.46
N ALA A 118 1.61 -21.77 7.86
CA ALA A 118 2.05 -23.17 7.79
C ALA A 118 2.32 -23.63 6.33
N THR A 119 1.50 -23.18 5.38
CA THR A 119 1.71 -23.49 3.95
C THR A 119 3.00 -22.83 3.44
N LEU A 120 3.26 -21.56 3.79
CA LEU A 120 4.53 -20.89 3.45
C LEU A 120 5.73 -21.62 4.08
N GLN A 121 5.61 -21.99 5.36
CA GLN A 121 6.65 -22.72 6.07
C GLN A 121 6.94 -24.09 5.42
N ARG A 122 5.91 -24.82 5.04
CA ARG A 122 6.05 -26.10 4.34
C ARG A 122 6.82 -25.99 3.04
N VAL A 123 6.56 -24.94 2.23
CA VAL A 123 7.30 -24.67 1.00
C VAL A 123 8.79 -24.41 1.30
N VAL A 124 9.08 -23.67 2.38
CA VAL A 124 10.45 -23.36 2.78
C VAL A 124 11.19 -24.60 3.29
N GLU A 125 10.52 -25.46 4.04
CA GLU A 125 11.08 -26.73 4.55
C GLU A 125 11.43 -27.71 3.42
N LEU A 126 10.58 -27.80 2.39
CA LEU A 126 10.87 -28.58 1.20
C LEU A 126 12.11 -28.05 0.45
N GLY A 127 12.38 -26.77 0.58
CA GLY A 127 13.62 -26.14 0.15
C GLY A 127 13.86 -26.16 -1.37
N ALA A 128 15.00 -25.61 -1.74
CA ALA A 128 15.57 -25.66 -3.08
C ALA A 128 17.09 -25.62 -2.96
N GLN A 129 17.81 -26.15 -3.95
CA GLN A 129 19.26 -26.15 -3.93
C GLN A 129 19.83 -24.70 -4.05
N ARG A 130 20.95 -24.47 -3.41
CA ARG A 130 21.63 -23.17 -3.46
C ARG A 130 22.02 -22.83 -4.90
N GLY A 131 21.61 -21.67 -5.39
CA GLY A 131 21.89 -21.23 -6.77
C GLY A 131 20.91 -21.76 -7.81
N GLU A 132 19.97 -22.60 -7.45
CA GLU A 132 18.94 -23.13 -8.35
C GLU A 132 18.07 -22.01 -8.92
N ARG A 133 17.83 -22.06 -10.25
CA ARG A 133 17.04 -21.04 -10.99
C ARG A 133 15.72 -21.58 -11.53
N THR A 134 15.22 -22.68 -10.96
CA THR A 134 13.95 -23.27 -11.36
C THR A 134 12.75 -22.42 -10.87
N PRO A 135 11.56 -22.61 -11.47
CA PRO A 135 10.31 -22.04 -10.96
C PRO A 135 10.05 -22.41 -9.50
N TRP A 136 10.37 -23.65 -9.09
CA TRP A 136 10.26 -24.09 -7.71
C TRP A 136 11.16 -23.29 -6.76
N ALA A 137 12.44 -23.15 -7.09
CA ALA A 137 13.37 -22.36 -6.29
C ALA A 137 12.94 -20.89 -6.17
N SER A 138 12.30 -20.33 -7.21
CA SER A 138 11.69 -19.00 -7.15
C SER A 138 10.51 -18.96 -6.19
N THR A 139 9.66 -20.01 -6.15
CA THR A 139 8.54 -20.14 -5.19
C THR A 139 9.09 -20.17 -3.76
N VAL A 140 10.08 -21.02 -3.48
CA VAL A 140 10.72 -21.11 -2.15
C VAL A 140 11.26 -19.75 -1.69
N ARG A 141 12.00 -19.04 -2.55
CA ARG A 141 12.53 -17.71 -2.22
C ARG A 141 11.42 -16.68 -1.96
N THR A 142 10.30 -16.77 -2.65
CA THR A 142 9.15 -15.89 -2.41
C THR A 142 8.54 -16.18 -1.05
N CYS A 143 8.31 -17.45 -0.71
CA CYS A 143 7.79 -17.85 0.60
C CYS A 143 8.73 -17.45 1.75
N GLN A 144 10.05 -17.64 1.58
CA GLN A 144 11.05 -17.18 2.54
C GLN A 144 10.99 -15.67 2.80
N LYS A 145 10.82 -14.86 1.73
CA LYS A 145 10.70 -13.41 1.86
C LYS A 145 9.39 -13.01 2.54
N LEU A 146 8.30 -13.74 2.32
CA LEU A 146 7.02 -13.46 2.96
C LEU A 146 7.06 -13.81 4.45
N LEU A 147 7.64 -14.94 4.82
CA LEU A 147 7.78 -15.33 6.23
C LEU A 147 8.62 -14.32 7.04
N LYS A 148 9.64 -13.71 6.45
CA LYS A 148 10.44 -12.67 7.13
C LYS A 148 9.64 -11.44 7.53
N VAL A 149 8.51 -11.20 6.91
CA VAL A 149 7.63 -10.05 7.13
C VAL A 149 6.19 -10.49 7.40
N ALA A 150 6.01 -11.70 7.92
CA ALA A 150 4.70 -12.31 8.11
C ALA A 150 3.76 -11.42 8.93
N ASP A 151 4.23 -10.83 10.03
CA ASP A 151 3.42 -9.93 10.85
C ASP A 151 2.77 -8.81 10.04
N ALA A 152 3.52 -8.23 9.09
CA ALA A 152 3.02 -7.16 8.25
C ALA A 152 1.94 -7.61 7.23
N LEU A 153 1.64 -8.89 7.10
CA LEU A 153 0.51 -9.39 6.33
C LEU A 153 -0.81 -9.26 7.10
N TRP A 154 -0.74 -9.27 8.43
CA TRP A 154 -1.89 -9.42 9.31
C TRP A 154 -2.22 -8.19 10.16
N THR A 155 -1.49 -7.09 10.01
CA THR A 155 -1.69 -5.87 10.79
C THR A 155 -3.13 -5.35 10.70
N PHE A 156 -3.80 -5.56 9.57
CA PHE A 156 -5.22 -5.21 9.39
C PHE A 156 -6.20 -6.07 10.22
N LEU A 157 -5.75 -7.20 10.78
CA LEU A 157 -6.50 -8.01 11.75
C LEU A 157 -6.12 -7.67 13.20
N GLU A 158 -5.03 -6.95 13.42
CA GLU A 158 -4.54 -6.59 14.75
C GLU A 158 -4.98 -5.17 15.13
N ILE A 159 -5.14 -4.29 14.13
CA ILE A 159 -5.52 -2.88 14.34
C ILE A 159 -6.77 -2.59 13.52
N GLU A 160 -7.87 -2.30 14.22
CA GLU A 160 -9.13 -1.95 13.58
C GLU A 160 -9.00 -0.68 12.72
N GLY A 161 -9.62 -0.67 11.55
CA GLY A 161 -9.56 0.45 10.62
C GLY A 161 -8.40 0.42 9.63
N ILE A 162 -7.45 -0.51 9.76
CA ILE A 162 -6.41 -0.73 8.75
C ILE A 162 -6.98 -1.52 7.58
N GLU A 163 -6.78 -1.01 6.37
CA GLU A 163 -7.19 -1.71 5.14
C GLU A 163 -6.13 -2.75 4.72
N PRO A 164 -6.54 -3.95 4.25
CA PRO A 164 -5.59 -4.96 3.79
C PRO A 164 -4.92 -4.61 2.46
N THR A 165 -5.41 -3.58 1.75
CA THR A 165 -4.90 -3.17 0.43
C THR A 165 -4.61 -1.69 0.38
N ASN A 166 -3.63 -1.28 -0.45
CA ASN A 166 -3.34 0.11 -0.74
C ASN A 166 -4.12 0.66 -1.96
N ASN A 167 -5.26 0.05 -2.30
CA ASN A 167 -6.06 0.41 -3.47
C ASN A 167 -6.49 1.89 -3.47
N ALA A 168 -6.74 2.48 -2.30
CA ALA A 168 -7.06 3.91 -2.18
C ALA A 168 -5.89 4.78 -2.66
N ALA A 169 -4.67 4.43 -2.25
CA ALA A 169 -3.46 5.11 -2.68
C ALA A 169 -3.21 4.92 -4.19
N GLU A 170 -3.39 3.72 -4.72
CA GLU A 170 -3.25 3.46 -6.17
C GLU A 170 -4.28 4.23 -7.00
N ARG A 171 -5.52 4.32 -6.55
CA ARG A 171 -6.56 5.14 -7.19
C ARG A 171 -6.19 6.62 -7.19
N ALA A 172 -5.61 7.12 -6.09
CA ALA A 172 -5.15 8.50 -6.02
C ALA A 172 -4.03 8.79 -7.03
N LEU A 173 -3.10 7.85 -7.25
CA LEU A 173 -2.03 7.98 -8.25
C LEU A 173 -2.49 7.96 -9.69
N ARG A 174 -3.65 7.36 -9.99
CA ARG A 174 -4.09 7.12 -11.37
C ARG A 174 -4.06 8.41 -12.20
N GLN A 175 -4.54 9.53 -11.64
CA GLN A 175 -4.54 10.82 -12.34
C GLN A 175 -3.13 11.31 -12.67
N SER A 176 -2.20 11.19 -11.72
CA SER A 176 -0.79 11.55 -11.93
C SER A 176 -0.15 10.67 -13.01
N MET A 177 -0.49 9.40 -13.06
CA MET A 177 0.01 8.46 -14.07
C MET A 177 -0.54 8.78 -15.47
N ILE A 178 -1.82 9.13 -15.57
CA ILE A 178 -2.44 9.57 -16.85
C ILE A 178 -1.75 10.84 -17.34
N GLN A 179 -1.64 11.87 -16.49
CA GLN A 179 -0.96 13.11 -16.83
C GLN A 179 0.48 12.90 -17.31
N ARG A 180 1.22 11.97 -16.68
CA ARG A 180 2.57 11.62 -17.13
C ARG A 180 2.61 11.01 -18.53
N LYS A 181 1.58 10.25 -18.90
CA LYS A 181 1.49 9.62 -20.23
C LYS A 181 1.11 10.59 -21.35
N ILE A 182 0.32 11.62 -21.02
CA ILE A 182 -0.20 12.59 -22.01
C ILE A 182 0.57 13.91 -22.03
N SER A 183 1.58 14.08 -21.18
CA SER A 183 2.44 15.28 -21.13
C SER A 183 3.91 14.89 -21.29
N HIS A 184 4.75 15.85 -21.69
CA HIS A 184 6.21 15.67 -21.77
C HIS A 184 6.91 15.54 -20.39
N GLY A 185 6.12 15.37 -19.31
CA GLY A 185 6.61 15.25 -17.94
C GLY A 185 6.99 16.62 -17.33
N VAL A 186 7.86 16.59 -16.33
CA VAL A 186 8.33 17.77 -15.62
C VAL A 186 9.83 17.89 -15.84
N GLN A 187 10.30 19.02 -16.36
CA GLN A 187 11.70 19.23 -16.72
C GLN A 187 12.50 19.99 -15.66
N SER A 188 11.82 20.58 -14.66
CA SER A 188 12.48 21.35 -13.59
C SER A 188 12.03 20.90 -12.21
N ARG A 189 12.87 21.14 -11.19
CA ARG A 189 12.52 20.88 -9.78
C ARG A 189 11.31 21.71 -9.35
N GLN A 190 11.25 22.97 -9.74
CA GLN A 190 10.13 23.86 -9.42
C GLN A 190 8.81 23.40 -10.04
N GLY A 191 8.85 22.96 -11.29
CA GLY A 191 7.68 22.35 -11.93
C GLY A 191 7.21 21.06 -11.25
N ALA A 192 8.14 20.25 -10.71
CA ALA A 192 7.81 19.07 -9.93
C ALA A 192 7.10 19.42 -8.62
N ILE A 193 7.60 20.41 -7.91
CA ILE A 193 6.99 20.91 -6.66
C ILE A 193 5.59 21.44 -6.94
N CYS A 194 5.44 22.34 -7.91
CA CYS A 194 4.15 22.90 -8.33
C CYS A 194 3.15 21.79 -8.66
N ARG A 195 3.55 20.81 -9.46
CA ARG A 195 2.70 19.68 -9.81
C ARG A 195 2.26 18.85 -8.58
N SER A 196 3.17 18.62 -7.64
CA SER A 196 2.84 17.89 -6.39
C SER A 196 1.82 18.64 -5.56
N GLN A 197 1.98 19.95 -5.45
CA GLN A 197 1.06 20.82 -4.71
C GLN A 197 -0.33 20.84 -5.37
N LEU A 198 -0.40 21.03 -6.69
CA LEU A 198 -1.65 21.01 -7.44
C LEU A 198 -2.37 19.66 -7.34
N LEU A 199 -1.64 18.54 -7.44
CA LEU A 199 -2.21 17.21 -7.25
C LEU A 199 -2.76 17.03 -5.82
N THR A 200 -2.05 17.53 -4.82
CA THR A 200 -2.47 17.49 -3.42
C THR A 200 -3.76 18.27 -3.25
N VAL A 201 -3.82 19.50 -3.74
CA VAL A 201 -5.01 20.35 -3.66
C VAL A 201 -6.19 19.72 -4.40
N THR A 202 -6.02 19.29 -5.65
CA THR A 202 -7.12 18.75 -6.47
C THR A 202 -7.67 17.43 -5.96
N ARG A 203 -6.84 16.58 -5.33
CA ARG A 203 -7.30 15.31 -4.77
C ARG A 203 -8.01 15.45 -3.44
N ARG A 204 -7.74 16.53 -2.73
CA ARG A 204 -8.27 16.73 -1.40
C ARG A 204 -9.65 17.34 -1.34
N GLN A 205 -10.20 17.64 -2.44
CA GLN A 205 -11.41 18.46 -2.56
C GLN A 205 -12.71 17.78 -2.11
N GLN A 206 -12.75 16.84 -1.31
CA GLN A 206 -13.91 16.32 -0.58
C GLN A 206 -15.23 17.16 -0.72
N GLY A 207 -15.63 17.47 -1.97
CA GLY A 207 -16.77 18.31 -2.26
C GLY A 207 -16.55 19.83 -2.18
N ARG A 208 -15.31 20.31 -1.96
CA ARG A 208 -15.00 21.75 -1.97
C ARG A 208 -14.59 22.21 -3.37
N ASP A 209 -14.85 23.48 -3.68
CA ASP A 209 -14.43 24.11 -4.92
C ASP A 209 -12.91 24.36 -4.93
N VAL A 210 -12.20 23.67 -5.83
CA VAL A 210 -10.73 23.82 -6.04
C VAL A 210 -10.38 25.25 -6.40
N TRP A 211 -11.20 25.85 -7.27
CA TRP A 211 -10.95 27.19 -7.75
C TRP A 211 -11.03 28.21 -6.63
N GLN A 212 -12.08 28.14 -5.84
CA GLN A 212 -12.25 28.99 -4.67
C GLN A 212 -11.08 28.83 -3.67
N PHE A 213 -10.61 27.62 -3.45
CA PHE A 213 -9.45 27.39 -2.58
C PHE A 213 -8.18 28.07 -3.12
N LEU A 214 -7.91 27.93 -4.42
CA LEU A 214 -6.73 28.53 -5.07
C LEU A 214 -6.82 30.05 -5.06
N GLU A 215 -7.99 30.62 -5.31
CA GLU A 215 -8.24 32.06 -5.24
C GLU A 215 -8.01 32.60 -3.83
N GLN A 216 -8.58 31.95 -2.82
CA GLN A 216 -8.37 32.34 -1.41
C GLN A 216 -6.90 32.24 -0.99
N ALA A 217 -6.20 31.17 -1.41
CA ALA A 217 -4.78 31.01 -1.15
C ALA A 217 -3.95 32.12 -1.82
N TRP A 218 -4.29 32.49 -3.06
CA TRP A 218 -3.64 33.57 -3.78
C TRP A 218 -3.86 34.93 -3.12
N ILE A 219 -5.10 35.24 -2.74
CA ILE A 219 -5.45 36.49 -2.02
C ILE A 219 -4.71 36.54 -0.68
N ALA A 220 -4.75 35.45 0.12
CA ALA A 220 -4.07 35.42 1.41
C ALA A 220 -2.55 35.61 1.27
N HIS A 221 -1.93 35.09 0.22
CA HIS A 221 -0.50 35.25 -0.05
C HIS A 221 -0.14 36.70 -0.42
N HIS A 222 -0.93 37.36 -1.27
CA HIS A 222 -0.59 38.71 -1.83
C HIS A 222 -1.10 39.86 -0.99
N CYS A 223 -2.24 39.72 -0.35
CA CYS A 223 -2.89 40.80 0.42
C CYS A 223 -2.70 40.66 1.93
N GLY A 224 -2.05 39.61 2.38
CA GLY A 224 -1.95 39.22 3.79
C GLY A 224 -3.27 38.67 4.32
N GLY A 225 -3.23 37.53 4.98
CA GLY A 225 -4.43 36.91 5.53
C GLY A 225 -4.14 35.45 5.97
N VAL A 226 -5.19 34.80 6.47
CA VAL A 226 -5.09 33.38 6.88
C VAL A 226 -5.16 32.50 5.65
N MET A 227 -4.12 31.68 5.46
CA MET A 227 -4.10 30.68 4.38
C MET A 227 -5.24 29.66 4.56
N PRO A 228 -5.99 29.34 3.49
CA PRO A 228 -7.05 28.34 3.58
C PRO A 228 -6.47 26.96 3.94
N SER A 229 -7.13 26.27 4.86
CA SER A 229 -6.70 24.96 5.32
C SER A 229 -7.11 23.87 4.33
N LEU A 230 -6.19 22.94 4.05
CA LEU A 230 -6.51 21.69 3.39
C LEU A 230 -7.08 20.67 4.39
N LEU A 231 -7.05 20.87 5.68
CA LEU A 231 -7.68 20.01 6.68
C LEU A 231 -9.19 20.26 6.72
N PRO A 232 -10.04 19.24 6.93
CA PRO A 232 -11.45 19.49 7.17
C PRO A 232 -11.57 20.47 8.36
N ASN A 233 -12.59 21.32 8.30
CA ASN A 233 -12.91 22.12 9.47
C ASN A 233 -13.27 21.17 10.62
N PRO A 234 -12.82 21.46 11.84
CA PRO A 234 -13.14 20.68 13.02
C PRO A 234 -14.65 20.58 13.24
#